data_c2fb2fc9f10340c863d06f8b8b0ddf19
#
_entry.id   c2fb2fc9f10340c863d06f8b8b0ddf19
#
_cell.length_a   1.000
_cell.length_b   1.000
_cell.length_c   1.000
_cell.angle_alpha   90.00
_cell.angle_beta   90.00
_cell.angle_gamma   90.00
#
_symmetry.space_group_name_H-M   'P 1'
#
loop_
_entity.id
_entity.type
_entity.pdbx_description
1 polymer ?
#
loop_
_entity_poly.entity_id
_entity_poly.type
_entity_poly.pdbx_seq_one_letter_code
_entity_poly.pdbx_strand_id
1 'polypeptide(L)'
;MFGYVRADTPYLYIKDETLYRAMYCGVCKGIAQVCGHTARMGLSYDVTFLSVIMHNLRGEDVKIEKQHCFTHCIRSRQMAEVDELTRRLGALNTALVYYKYTDDIMDGDRGRGKRLWFKKGFQRVKKKYPEIERIVRENLAEQEKTEKTKTDSLDRAADATANMLADFSDYALEDKANAHTRNLFYAIGKWIYLIDALDDYDKDKKKGAYNPFILAYGAESRQALIASEKGKEVEYVFNTLFFDIRESLSHLEFRYNRDLSDNILLRGLPMMTKRIMCGCNANGVCKTKKKNAKK
;
A
#
# COMPACT_ATOMS: atom_id res chain seq x y z
N MET A 1 -5.96 -0.51 5.11
CA MET A 1 -5.39 -0.69 3.75
C MET A 1 -4.18 0.19 3.44
N PHE A 2 -3.50 0.85 4.41
CA PHE A 2 -2.38 1.76 4.11
C PHE A 2 -1.25 1.60 5.12
N GLY A 3 0.00 1.70 4.62
CA GLY A 3 1.22 1.74 5.43
C GLY A 3 1.91 0.40 5.64
N TYR A 4 1.52 -0.63 4.89
CA TYR A 4 2.15 -1.95 4.97
C TYR A 4 3.42 -2.05 4.14
N VAL A 5 3.49 -1.40 2.99
CA VAL A 5 4.68 -1.45 2.13
C VAL A 5 5.75 -0.51 2.67
N ARG A 6 6.81 -1.08 3.20
CA ARG A 6 7.93 -0.36 3.79
C ARG A 6 9.27 -0.96 3.39
N ALA A 7 10.26 -0.09 3.26
CA ALA A 7 11.63 -0.52 3.14
C ALA A 7 12.11 -1.21 4.41
N ASP A 8 12.94 -2.23 4.27
CA ASP A 8 13.67 -2.88 5.37
C ASP A 8 14.87 -2.00 5.77
N THR A 9 14.59 -0.97 6.56
CA THR A 9 15.51 0.13 6.89
C THR A 9 16.88 -0.32 7.40
N PRO A 10 17.02 -1.35 8.28
CA PRO A 10 18.34 -1.81 8.72
C PRO A 10 19.26 -2.30 7.60
N TYR A 11 18.71 -2.62 6.44
CA TYR A 11 19.41 -3.14 5.26
C TYR A 11 19.39 -2.17 4.08
N LEU A 12 19.08 -0.89 4.31
CA LEU A 12 19.23 0.15 3.31
C LEU A 12 20.63 0.75 3.32
N TYR A 13 21.16 1.00 2.13
CA TYR A 13 22.30 1.92 2.01
C TYR A 13 21.86 3.34 2.37
N ILE A 14 22.77 4.12 2.92
CA ILE A 14 22.50 5.53 3.31
C ILE A 14 21.97 6.35 2.11
N LYS A 15 22.50 6.09 0.90
CA LYS A 15 22.05 6.72 -0.34
C LYS A 15 20.56 6.42 -0.62
N ASP A 16 20.16 5.16 -0.41
CA ASP A 16 18.79 4.69 -0.71
C ASP A 16 17.80 5.20 0.33
N GLU A 17 18.20 5.25 1.60
CA GLU A 17 17.38 5.87 2.65
C GLU A 17 17.17 7.36 2.36
N THR A 18 18.22 8.05 1.93
CA THR A 18 18.16 9.47 1.55
C THR A 18 17.20 9.69 0.38
N LEU A 19 17.33 8.87 -0.67
CA LEU A 19 16.44 8.88 -1.83
C LEU A 19 14.99 8.59 -1.42
N TYR A 20 14.75 7.54 -0.64
CA TYR A 20 13.41 7.17 -0.20
C TYR A 20 12.72 8.29 0.59
N ARG A 21 13.47 8.95 1.49
CA ARG A 21 12.97 10.13 2.22
C ARG A 21 12.72 11.33 1.31
N ALA A 22 13.58 11.55 0.33
CA ALA A 22 13.39 12.63 -0.65
C ALA A 22 12.14 12.39 -1.52
N MET A 23 11.91 11.16 -1.95
CA MET A 23 10.71 10.77 -2.70
C MET A 23 9.43 10.91 -1.87
N TYR A 24 9.45 10.54 -0.59
CA TYR A 24 8.34 10.79 0.33
C TYR A 24 7.98 12.30 0.39
N CYS A 25 8.99 13.16 0.48
CA CYS A 25 8.79 14.61 0.46
C CYS A 25 8.32 15.11 -0.92
N GLY A 26 8.81 14.53 -2.01
CA GLY A 26 8.37 14.81 -3.38
C GLY A 26 6.88 14.49 -3.58
N VAL A 27 6.44 13.30 -3.19
CA VAL A 27 5.02 12.90 -3.23
C VAL A 27 4.17 13.83 -2.38
N CYS A 28 4.62 14.19 -1.17
CA CYS A 28 3.95 15.17 -0.32
C CYS A 28 3.74 16.50 -1.03
N LYS A 29 4.75 16.99 -1.75
CA LYS A 29 4.69 18.23 -2.54
C LYS A 29 3.77 18.07 -3.75
N GLY A 30 3.83 16.94 -4.45
CA GLY A 30 2.93 16.60 -5.57
C GLY A 30 1.47 16.61 -5.16
N ILE A 31 1.12 16.00 -4.01
CA ILE A 31 -0.23 16.06 -3.42
C ILE A 31 -0.66 17.53 -3.21
N ALA A 32 0.23 18.38 -2.66
CA ALA A 32 -0.12 19.77 -2.43
C ALA A 32 -0.39 20.53 -3.72
N GLN A 33 0.41 20.31 -4.77
CA GLN A 33 0.26 20.97 -6.08
C GLN A 33 -1.05 20.59 -6.76
N VAL A 34 -1.43 19.32 -6.71
CA VAL A 34 -2.62 18.80 -7.40
C VAL A 34 -3.87 18.96 -6.55
N CYS A 35 -3.82 18.53 -5.30
CA CYS A 35 -5.00 18.35 -4.46
C CYS A 35 -5.14 19.42 -3.36
N GLY A 36 -4.08 20.19 -3.13
CA GLY A 36 -4.03 21.23 -2.10
C GLY A 36 -3.41 20.76 -0.77
N HIS A 37 -3.07 21.72 0.08
CA HIS A 37 -2.29 21.47 1.28
C HIS A 37 -2.95 20.53 2.29
N THR A 38 -4.28 20.59 2.44
CA THR A 38 -5.01 19.70 3.36
C THR A 38 -4.92 18.23 2.98
N ALA A 39 -4.83 17.91 1.67
CA ALA A 39 -4.72 16.55 1.18
C ALA A 39 -3.38 15.86 1.57
N ARG A 40 -2.34 16.63 1.91
CA ARG A 40 -1.05 16.11 2.39
C ARG A 40 -1.17 15.29 3.68
N MET A 41 -2.21 15.56 4.49
CA MET A 41 -2.47 14.80 5.71
C MET A 41 -2.80 13.32 5.46
N GLY A 42 -3.14 12.98 4.21
CA GLY A 42 -3.41 11.62 3.78
C GLY A 42 -2.21 10.89 3.16
N LEU A 43 -1.03 11.51 3.14
CA LEU A 43 0.17 10.88 2.55
C LEU A 43 0.46 9.53 3.22
N SER A 44 0.61 8.49 2.40
CA SER A 44 0.96 7.14 2.84
C SER A 44 2.33 6.69 2.33
N TYR A 45 2.93 5.73 3.04
CA TYR A 45 4.15 5.08 2.57
C TYR A 45 3.92 4.22 1.34
N ASP A 46 2.70 3.68 1.17
CA ASP A 46 2.36 2.85 0.00
C ASP A 46 2.45 3.63 -1.31
N VAL A 47 2.07 4.92 -1.31
CA VAL A 47 2.23 5.77 -2.50
C VAL A 47 3.69 6.20 -2.69
N THR A 48 4.45 6.30 -1.62
CA THR A 48 5.89 6.58 -1.71
C THR A 48 6.64 5.41 -2.35
N PHE A 49 6.32 4.17 -1.97
CA PHE A 49 6.95 3.02 -2.62
C PHE A 49 6.55 2.91 -4.09
N LEU A 50 5.29 3.17 -4.44
CA LEU A 50 4.86 3.24 -5.84
C LEU A 50 5.70 4.26 -6.62
N SER A 51 5.95 5.44 -6.03
CA SER A 51 6.81 6.44 -6.63
C SER A 51 8.21 5.89 -6.91
N VAL A 52 8.83 5.19 -5.96
CA VAL A 52 10.16 4.59 -6.16
C VAL A 52 10.15 3.60 -7.32
N ILE A 53 9.24 2.62 -7.27
CA ILE A 53 9.24 1.54 -8.26
C ILE A 53 8.92 2.08 -9.66
N MET A 54 7.91 2.94 -9.78
CA MET A 54 7.49 3.45 -11.09
C MET A 54 8.51 4.39 -11.74
N HIS A 55 9.21 5.26 -10.98
CA HIS A 55 10.30 6.06 -11.53
C HIS A 55 11.46 5.17 -12.02
N ASN A 56 11.80 4.15 -11.24
CA ASN A 56 12.85 3.21 -11.62
C ASN A 56 12.48 2.42 -12.89
N LEU A 57 11.21 2.00 -13.03
CA LEU A 57 10.70 1.32 -14.22
C LEU A 57 10.65 2.23 -15.45
N ARG A 58 10.37 3.52 -15.26
CA ARG A 58 10.46 4.51 -16.36
C ARG A 58 11.90 4.76 -16.79
N GLY A 59 12.90 4.35 -16.00
CA GLY A 59 14.30 4.59 -16.26
C GLY A 59 14.70 6.06 -16.14
N GLU A 60 13.98 6.82 -15.32
CA GLU A 60 14.23 8.24 -15.04
C GLU A 60 15.02 8.38 -13.75
N ASP A 61 16.10 9.16 -13.79
CA ASP A 61 16.85 9.52 -12.59
C ASP A 61 16.12 10.61 -11.82
N VAL A 62 15.93 10.40 -10.52
CA VAL A 62 15.19 11.32 -9.67
C VAL A 62 16.10 12.44 -9.21
N LYS A 63 15.85 13.65 -9.67
CA LYS A 63 16.55 14.84 -9.20
C LYS A 63 16.13 15.20 -7.79
N ILE A 64 17.12 15.43 -6.93
CA ILE A 64 16.90 15.77 -5.51
C ILE A 64 17.44 17.17 -5.26
N GLU A 65 16.59 18.03 -4.70
CA GLU A 65 16.92 19.39 -4.33
C GLU A 65 16.64 19.66 -2.86
N LYS A 66 17.42 20.55 -2.28
CA LYS A 66 17.20 21.02 -0.90
C LYS A 66 16.18 22.15 -0.91
N GLN A 67 14.99 21.91 -0.35
CA GLN A 67 13.88 22.85 -0.36
C GLN A 67 13.27 23.02 1.04
N HIS A 68 12.61 24.16 1.27
CA HIS A 68 11.84 24.38 2.48
C HIS A 68 10.58 23.54 2.49
N CYS A 69 10.30 22.91 3.65
CA CYS A 69 9.09 22.12 3.85
C CYS A 69 8.04 22.95 4.56
N PHE A 70 6.88 23.13 3.94
CA PHE A 70 5.75 23.86 4.55
C PHE A 70 5.28 23.26 5.89
N THR A 71 5.34 21.93 5.99
CA THR A 71 4.92 21.20 7.21
C THR A 71 5.99 21.20 8.31
N HIS A 72 7.24 21.48 7.95
CA HIS A 72 8.39 21.48 8.86
C HIS A 72 9.16 22.81 8.69
N CYS A 73 8.51 23.91 9.02
CA CYS A 73 8.91 25.28 8.70
C CYS A 73 10.36 25.68 9.09
N ILE A 74 11.01 24.94 9.97
CA ILE A 74 12.32 25.32 10.53
C ILE A 74 13.50 24.72 9.75
N ARG A 75 13.29 23.68 8.92
CA ARG A 75 14.40 22.95 8.27
C ARG A 75 14.14 22.76 6.77
N SER A 76 15.14 23.07 5.95
CA SER A 76 15.14 22.60 4.57
C SER A 76 15.42 21.09 4.52
N ARG A 77 14.75 20.39 3.61
CA ARG A 77 14.86 18.94 3.41
C ARG A 77 15.22 18.64 1.96
N GLN A 78 15.90 17.54 1.77
CA GLN A 78 16.04 16.96 0.44
C GLN A 78 14.68 16.47 -0.04
N MET A 79 14.26 16.89 -1.23
CA MET A 79 12.99 16.55 -1.85
C MET A 79 13.23 16.14 -3.29
N ALA A 80 12.61 15.06 -3.71
CA ALA A 80 12.55 14.72 -5.13
C ALA A 80 11.77 15.80 -5.88
N GLU A 81 12.21 16.11 -7.10
CA GLU A 81 11.48 16.98 -8.01
C GLU A 81 10.10 16.41 -8.31
N VAL A 82 9.11 17.30 -8.44
CA VAL A 82 7.73 16.88 -8.71
C VAL A 82 7.50 16.89 -10.22
N ASP A 83 7.51 15.74 -10.82
CA ASP A 83 7.15 15.49 -12.21
C ASP A 83 5.68 15.09 -12.37
N GLU A 84 5.28 14.67 -13.56
CA GLU A 84 3.90 14.28 -13.84
C GLU A 84 3.53 12.95 -13.18
N LEU A 85 4.46 11.99 -13.10
CA LEU A 85 4.24 10.74 -12.40
C LEU A 85 3.97 10.98 -10.90
N THR A 86 4.77 11.83 -10.27
CA THR A 86 4.57 12.25 -8.86
C THR A 86 3.20 12.92 -8.67
N ARG A 87 2.73 13.72 -9.63
CA ARG A 87 1.37 14.33 -9.57
C ARG A 87 0.26 13.30 -9.70
N ARG A 88 0.39 12.32 -10.61
CA ARG A 88 -0.55 11.19 -10.76
C ARG A 88 -0.62 10.37 -9.46
N LEU A 89 0.51 10.08 -8.85
CA LEU A 89 0.57 9.39 -7.55
C LEU A 89 -0.07 10.21 -6.42
N GLY A 90 0.13 11.53 -6.43
CA GLY A 90 -0.56 12.44 -5.49
C GLY A 90 -2.09 12.43 -5.67
N ALA A 91 -2.56 12.34 -6.91
CA ALA A 91 -3.98 12.21 -7.25
C ALA A 91 -4.53 10.85 -6.76
N LEU A 92 -3.83 9.75 -7.05
CA LEU A 92 -4.17 8.40 -6.56
C LEU A 92 -4.30 8.38 -5.04
N ASN A 93 -3.28 8.87 -4.32
CA ASN A 93 -3.29 8.93 -2.85
C ASN A 93 -4.54 9.67 -2.33
N THR A 94 -4.87 10.79 -2.93
CA THR A 94 -6.01 11.60 -2.50
C THR A 94 -7.34 10.91 -2.79
N ALA A 95 -7.48 10.24 -3.92
CA ALA A 95 -8.67 9.45 -4.27
C ALA A 95 -8.87 8.31 -3.28
N LEU A 96 -7.84 7.50 -3.03
CA LEU A 96 -7.89 6.38 -2.09
C LEU A 96 -8.27 6.82 -0.67
N VAL A 97 -7.66 7.90 -0.18
CA VAL A 97 -7.98 8.45 1.16
C VAL A 97 -9.41 8.97 1.23
N TYR A 98 -9.89 9.64 0.19
CA TYR A 98 -11.26 10.13 0.15
C TYR A 98 -12.27 9.00 0.17
N TYR A 99 -12.08 7.96 -0.64
CA TYR A 99 -12.96 6.79 -0.66
C TYR A 99 -12.90 6.02 0.65
N LYS A 100 -11.72 5.83 1.24
CA LYS A 100 -11.59 5.21 2.57
C LYS A 100 -12.46 5.93 3.62
N TYR A 101 -12.37 7.27 3.71
CA TYR A 101 -13.22 8.00 4.67
C TYR A 101 -14.70 8.03 4.29
N THR A 102 -15.04 7.74 3.03
CA THR A 102 -16.43 7.57 2.63
C THR A 102 -16.98 6.23 3.14
N ASP A 103 -16.19 5.19 3.04
CA ASP A 103 -16.47 3.85 3.55
C ASP A 103 -16.57 3.84 5.08
N ASP A 104 -15.58 4.38 5.78
CA ASP A 104 -15.61 4.55 7.25
C ASP A 104 -16.91 5.21 7.75
N ILE A 105 -17.51 6.12 6.95
CA ILE A 105 -18.78 6.79 7.32
C ILE A 105 -19.97 5.87 7.10
N MET A 106 -19.98 5.07 6.04
CA MET A 106 -21.04 4.10 5.77
C MET A 106 -21.08 3.03 6.86
N ASP A 107 -19.91 2.64 7.37
CA ASP A 107 -19.75 1.69 8.49
C ASP A 107 -20.06 2.29 9.88
N GLY A 108 -20.46 3.57 9.94
CA GLY A 108 -20.82 4.23 11.19
C GLY A 108 -19.65 4.79 12.01
N ASP A 109 -18.43 4.74 11.47
CA ASP A 109 -17.23 5.27 12.12
C ASP A 109 -17.14 6.81 12.01
N ARG A 110 -16.36 7.45 12.91
CA ARG A 110 -16.25 8.91 13.03
C ARG A 110 -15.42 9.57 11.91
N GLY A 111 -15.78 9.31 10.64
CA GLY A 111 -15.02 9.77 9.46
C GLY A 111 -15.48 11.09 8.82
N ARG A 112 -16.68 11.63 9.19
CA ARG A 112 -17.33 12.77 8.49
C ARG A 112 -16.46 14.03 8.38
N GLY A 113 -15.83 14.47 9.48
CA GLY A 113 -14.97 15.65 9.48
C GLY A 113 -13.72 15.44 8.61
N LYS A 114 -13.12 14.27 8.66
CA LYS A 114 -11.92 13.93 7.87
C LYS A 114 -12.23 13.88 6.37
N ARG A 115 -13.36 13.31 5.96
CA ARG A 115 -13.79 13.32 4.54
C ARG A 115 -13.91 14.72 3.97
N LEU A 116 -14.46 15.67 4.76
CA LEU A 116 -14.60 17.06 4.33
C LEU A 116 -13.25 17.73 4.01
N TRP A 117 -12.19 17.39 4.75
CA TRP A 117 -10.85 17.91 4.47
C TRP A 117 -10.31 17.47 3.10
N PHE A 118 -10.67 16.28 2.66
CA PHE A 118 -10.21 15.73 1.37
C PHE A 118 -11.15 16.07 0.20
N LYS A 119 -12.40 16.52 0.48
CA LYS A 119 -13.42 16.76 -0.55
C LYS A 119 -12.94 17.71 -1.66
N LYS A 120 -12.34 18.85 -1.30
CA LYS A 120 -11.83 19.83 -2.29
C LYS A 120 -10.69 19.24 -3.13
N GLY A 121 -9.78 18.51 -2.50
CA GLY A 121 -8.68 17.82 -3.17
C GLY A 121 -9.21 16.76 -4.14
N PHE A 122 -10.16 15.94 -3.71
CA PHE A 122 -10.79 14.92 -4.54
C PHE A 122 -11.55 15.50 -5.74
N GLN A 123 -12.25 16.63 -5.57
CA GLN A 123 -12.88 17.31 -6.72
C GLN A 123 -11.86 17.77 -7.76
N ARG A 124 -10.66 18.19 -7.35
CA ARG A 124 -9.57 18.51 -8.27
C ARG A 124 -9.06 17.27 -9.00
N VAL A 125 -8.97 16.12 -8.30
CA VAL A 125 -8.63 14.82 -8.92
C VAL A 125 -9.66 14.49 -10.01
N LYS A 126 -10.96 14.52 -9.70
CA LYS A 126 -12.02 14.24 -10.71
C LYS A 126 -11.91 15.13 -11.94
N LYS A 127 -11.54 16.39 -11.78
CA LYS A 127 -11.41 17.34 -12.89
C LYS A 127 -10.15 17.14 -13.70
N LYS A 128 -9.00 16.90 -13.04
CA LYS A 128 -7.67 16.91 -13.67
C LYS A 128 -7.17 15.51 -14.05
N TYR A 129 -7.57 14.50 -13.30
CA TYR A 129 -7.17 13.10 -13.46
C TYR A 129 -8.39 12.18 -13.41
N PRO A 130 -9.40 12.35 -14.31
CA PRO A 130 -10.64 11.58 -14.28
C PRO A 130 -10.41 10.09 -14.42
N GLU A 131 -9.38 9.67 -15.14
CA GLU A 131 -9.00 8.28 -15.31
C GLU A 131 -8.56 7.62 -13.99
N ILE A 132 -7.78 8.31 -13.17
CA ILE A 132 -7.38 7.82 -11.84
C ILE A 132 -8.62 7.65 -10.95
N GLU A 133 -9.52 8.62 -10.98
CA GLU A 133 -10.77 8.51 -10.23
C GLU A 133 -11.61 7.33 -10.71
N ARG A 134 -11.70 7.12 -12.03
CA ARG A 134 -12.44 6.00 -12.63
C ARG A 134 -11.86 4.66 -12.17
N ILE A 135 -10.54 4.46 -12.30
CA ILE A 135 -9.85 3.24 -11.87
C ILE A 135 -10.18 2.94 -10.40
N VAL A 136 -10.00 3.92 -9.52
CA VAL A 136 -10.23 3.71 -8.07
C VAL A 136 -11.71 3.42 -7.79
N ARG A 137 -12.62 4.17 -8.36
CA ARG A 137 -14.07 4.01 -8.13
C ARG A 137 -14.60 2.67 -8.62
N GLU A 138 -14.21 2.25 -9.82
CA GLU A 138 -14.71 1.01 -10.42
C GLU A 138 -14.20 -0.22 -9.68
N ASN A 139 -12.91 -0.24 -9.34
CA ASN A 139 -12.33 -1.36 -8.60
C ASN A 139 -12.83 -1.42 -7.14
N LEU A 140 -13.06 -0.28 -6.47
CA LEU A 140 -13.68 -0.28 -5.13
C LEU A 140 -15.14 -0.75 -5.18
N ALA A 141 -15.90 -0.38 -6.22
CA ALA A 141 -17.26 -0.88 -6.39
C ALA A 141 -17.29 -2.40 -6.65
N GLU A 142 -16.31 -2.94 -7.37
CA GLU A 142 -16.18 -4.38 -7.57
C GLU A 142 -15.75 -5.09 -6.28
N GLN A 143 -14.84 -4.48 -5.50
CA GLN A 143 -14.46 -4.97 -4.19
C GLN A 143 -15.68 -5.10 -3.27
N GLU A 144 -16.52 -4.06 -3.18
CA GLU A 144 -17.74 -4.07 -2.38
C GLU A 144 -18.73 -5.17 -2.82
N LYS A 145 -18.88 -5.40 -4.13
CA LYS A 145 -19.71 -6.50 -4.64
C LYS A 145 -19.17 -7.86 -4.21
N THR A 146 -17.85 -8.07 -4.36
CA THR A 146 -17.18 -9.31 -3.98
C THR A 146 -17.34 -9.58 -2.48
N GLU A 147 -17.18 -8.58 -1.62
CA GLU A 147 -17.36 -8.71 -0.18
C GLU A 147 -18.82 -9.06 0.20
N LYS A 148 -19.81 -8.49 -0.51
CA LYS A 148 -21.23 -8.82 -0.32
C LYS A 148 -21.56 -10.28 -0.68
N THR A 149 -20.80 -10.92 -1.57
CA THR A 149 -20.97 -12.36 -1.86
C THR A 149 -20.44 -13.24 -0.73
N LYS A 150 -19.71 -12.66 0.24
CA LYS A 150 -19.07 -13.38 1.34
C LYS A 150 -18.22 -14.56 0.84
N THR A 151 -17.42 -14.31 -0.20
CA THR A 151 -16.52 -15.34 -0.73
C THR A 151 -15.47 -15.74 0.31
N ASP A 152 -15.20 -17.05 0.41
CA ASP A 152 -14.10 -17.64 1.19
C ASP A 152 -12.80 -17.77 0.37
N SER A 153 -12.88 -17.52 -0.95
CA SER A 153 -11.70 -17.54 -1.81
C SER A 153 -10.86 -16.28 -1.59
N LEU A 154 -9.63 -16.47 -1.09
CA LEU A 154 -8.67 -15.39 -0.90
C LEU A 154 -8.32 -14.70 -2.23
N ASP A 155 -8.24 -15.47 -3.32
CA ASP A 155 -7.96 -14.96 -4.66
C ASP A 155 -9.05 -14.01 -5.14
N ARG A 156 -10.31 -14.46 -5.09
CA ARG A 156 -11.46 -13.64 -5.50
C ARG A 156 -11.64 -12.41 -4.61
N ALA A 157 -11.37 -12.56 -3.31
CA ALA A 157 -11.48 -11.46 -2.37
C ALA A 157 -10.48 -10.33 -2.65
N ALA A 158 -9.27 -10.67 -3.11
CA ALA A 158 -8.20 -9.71 -3.36
C ALA A 158 -8.18 -9.16 -4.80
N ASP A 159 -8.94 -9.76 -5.73
CA ASP A 159 -8.81 -9.51 -7.17
C ASP A 159 -9.08 -8.04 -7.56
N ALA A 160 -10.12 -7.43 -7.02
CA ALA A 160 -10.45 -6.04 -7.34
C ALA A 160 -9.34 -5.06 -6.89
N THR A 161 -8.78 -5.24 -5.69
CA THR A 161 -7.65 -4.41 -5.21
C THR A 161 -6.39 -4.66 -6.03
N ALA A 162 -6.14 -5.91 -6.44
CA ALA A 162 -5.03 -6.28 -7.31
C ALA A 162 -5.15 -5.61 -8.69
N ASN A 163 -6.32 -5.68 -9.31
CA ASN A 163 -6.60 -5.04 -10.59
C ASN A 163 -6.51 -3.52 -10.50
N MET A 164 -6.98 -2.90 -9.42
CA MET A 164 -6.86 -1.45 -9.23
C MET A 164 -5.40 -0.99 -9.33
N LEU A 165 -4.48 -1.71 -8.71
CA LEU A 165 -3.07 -1.34 -8.74
C LEU A 165 -2.42 -1.64 -10.09
N ALA A 166 -2.81 -2.74 -10.75
CA ALA A 166 -2.39 -3.08 -12.11
C ALA A 166 -2.88 -2.04 -13.13
N ASP A 167 -4.16 -1.69 -13.11
CA ASP A 167 -4.76 -0.69 -14.01
C ASP A 167 -4.12 0.69 -13.82
N PHE A 168 -3.85 1.08 -12.56
CA PHE A 168 -3.13 2.31 -12.27
C PHE A 168 -1.69 2.24 -12.79
N SER A 169 -1.01 1.10 -12.70
CA SER A 169 0.35 0.96 -13.23
C SER A 169 0.40 1.11 -14.74
N ASP A 170 -0.55 0.53 -15.46
CA ASP A 170 -0.65 0.69 -16.91
C ASP A 170 -0.86 2.16 -17.29
N TYR A 171 -1.77 2.85 -16.60
CA TYR A 171 -2.02 4.28 -16.82
C TYR A 171 -0.79 5.16 -16.49
N ALA A 172 -0.06 4.83 -15.41
CA ALA A 172 1.05 5.65 -14.93
C ALA A 172 2.34 5.43 -15.70
N LEU A 173 2.60 4.21 -16.17
CA LEU A 173 3.81 3.82 -16.89
C LEU A 173 3.70 4.08 -18.41
N GLU A 174 2.49 4.22 -18.96
CA GLU A 174 2.26 4.54 -20.38
C GLU A 174 2.97 3.55 -21.32
N ASP A 175 3.89 4.02 -22.16
CA ASP A 175 4.68 3.21 -23.09
C ASP A 175 5.65 2.21 -22.42
N LYS A 176 5.91 2.36 -21.14
CA LYS A 176 6.71 1.43 -20.33
C LYS A 176 5.87 0.31 -19.71
N ALA A 177 4.55 0.41 -19.80
CA ALA A 177 3.66 -0.66 -19.33
C ALA A 177 3.78 -1.90 -20.22
N ASN A 178 3.85 -3.07 -19.57
CA ASN A 178 3.90 -4.36 -20.24
C ASN A 178 3.31 -5.45 -19.31
N ALA A 179 3.21 -6.69 -19.80
CA ALA A 179 2.67 -7.79 -19.02
C ALA A 179 3.38 -8.02 -17.69
N HIS A 180 4.71 -7.85 -17.64
CA HIS A 180 5.48 -8.05 -16.41
C HIS A 180 5.27 -6.91 -15.39
N THR A 181 5.17 -5.66 -15.84
CA THR A 181 4.80 -4.55 -14.94
C THR A 181 3.38 -4.74 -14.41
N ARG A 182 2.43 -5.10 -15.26
CA ARG A 182 1.06 -5.38 -14.84
C ARG A 182 0.99 -6.51 -13.80
N ASN A 183 1.66 -7.63 -14.06
CA ASN A 183 1.70 -8.76 -13.13
C ASN A 183 2.37 -8.39 -11.79
N LEU A 184 3.45 -7.61 -11.83
CA LEU A 184 4.11 -7.10 -10.63
C LEU A 184 3.14 -6.32 -9.75
N PHE A 185 2.46 -5.33 -10.32
CA PHE A 185 1.55 -4.48 -9.54
C PHE A 185 0.27 -5.21 -9.14
N TYR A 186 -0.21 -6.16 -9.94
CA TYR A 186 -1.29 -7.05 -9.55
C TYR A 186 -0.92 -7.88 -8.30
N ALA A 187 0.25 -8.53 -8.30
CA ALA A 187 0.72 -9.33 -7.16
C ALA A 187 0.92 -8.47 -5.90
N ILE A 188 1.44 -7.25 -6.05
CA ILE A 188 1.58 -6.29 -4.94
C ILE A 188 0.21 -5.86 -4.40
N GLY A 189 -0.75 -5.53 -5.28
CA GLY A 189 -2.10 -5.16 -4.88
C GLY A 189 -2.82 -6.28 -4.13
N LYS A 190 -2.68 -7.52 -4.61
CA LYS A 190 -3.19 -8.72 -3.94
C LYS A 190 -2.55 -8.92 -2.57
N TRP A 191 -1.23 -8.74 -2.48
CA TRP A 191 -0.52 -8.79 -1.20
C TRP A 191 -1.03 -7.72 -0.22
N ILE A 192 -1.23 -6.46 -0.68
CA ILE A 192 -1.74 -5.37 0.16
C ILE A 192 -3.09 -5.71 0.76
N TYR A 193 -4.03 -6.23 -0.05
CA TYR A 193 -5.34 -6.62 0.44
C TYR A 193 -5.27 -7.76 1.46
N LEU A 194 -4.54 -8.82 1.14
CA LEU A 194 -4.45 -9.99 2.01
C LEU A 194 -3.72 -9.69 3.31
N ILE A 195 -2.68 -8.87 3.29
CA ILE A 195 -1.96 -8.53 4.53
C ILE A 195 -2.79 -7.64 5.46
N ASP A 196 -3.60 -6.73 4.91
CA ASP A 196 -4.57 -5.91 5.66
C ASP A 196 -5.66 -6.80 6.29
N ALA A 197 -6.24 -7.71 5.51
CA ALA A 197 -7.24 -8.65 6.01
C ALA A 197 -6.68 -9.56 7.10
N LEU A 198 -5.44 -10.02 6.98
CA LEU A 198 -4.80 -10.84 8.01
C LEU A 198 -4.50 -10.04 9.28
N ASP A 199 -4.07 -8.78 9.14
CA ASP A 199 -3.80 -7.90 10.30
C ASP A 199 -5.09 -7.53 11.04
N ASP A 200 -6.15 -7.24 10.32
CA ASP A 200 -7.46 -6.89 10.87
C ASP A 200 -8.31 -8.11 11.32
N TYR A 201 -7.83 -9.36 11.16
CA TYR A 201 -8.55 -10.59 11.48
C TYR A 201 -9.33 -10.54 12.81
N ASP A 202 -8.65 -10.26 13.92
CA ASP A 202 -9.25 -10.28 15.25
C ASP A 202 -10.25 -9.12 15.47
N LYS A 203 -10.03 -7.99 14.82
CA LYS A 203 -10.91 -6.82 14.85
C LYS A 203 -12.19 -7.07 14.06
N ASP A 204 -12.06 -7.62 12.85
CA ASP A 204 -13.19 -7.92 11.98
C ASP A 204 -14.07 -9.02 12.57
N LYS A 205 -13.45 -10.04 13.16
CA LYS A 205 -14.18 -11.09 13.87
C LYS A 205 -15.03 -10.54 15.02
N LYS A 206 -14.49 -9.58 15.79
CA LYS A 206 -15.23 -8.93 16.88
C LYS A 206 -16.40 -8.07 16.39
N LYS A 207 -16.22 -7.43 15.22
CA LYS A 207 -17.25 -6.59 14.59
C LYS A 207 -18.28 -7.40 13.80
N GLY A 208 -18.03 -8.67 13.49
CA GLY A 208 -18.81 -9.47 12.55
C GLY A 208 -18.67 -8.95 11.10
N ALA A 209 -17.57 -8.23 10.82
CA ALA A 209 -17.27 -7.71 9.49
C ALA A 209 -16.76 -8.81 8.56
N TYR A 210 -16.88 -8.57 7.26
CA TYR A 210 -16.33 -9.50 6.27
C TYR A 210 -14.81 -9.56 6.39
N ASN A 211 -14.29 -10.78 6.36
CA ASN A 211 -12.86 -11.04 6.24
C ASN A 211 -12.66 -12.42 5.59
N PRO A 212 -11.95 -12.53 4.47
CA PRO A 212 -11.85 -13.78 3.72
C PRO A 212 -11.09 -14.87 4.49
N PHE A 213 -10.12 -14.52 5.34
CA PHE A 213 -9.44 -15.51 6.18
C PHE A 213 -10.36 -16.10 7.27
N ILE A 214 -11.30 -15.30 7.79
CA ILE A 214 -12.29 -15.81 8.76
C ILE A 214 -13.20 -16.82 8.08
N LEU A 215 -13.66 -16.53 6.87
CA LEU A 215 -14.55 -17.41 6.12
C LEU A 215 -13.83 -18.70 5.66
N ALA A 216 -12.61 -18.58 5.13
CA ALA A 216 -11.83 -19.70 4.63
C ALA A 216 -11.39 -20.65 5.76
N TYR A 217 -11.03 -20.12 6.91
CA TYR A 217 -10.34 -20.92 7.94
C TYR A 217 -11.10 -21.08 9.26
N GLY A 218 -11.99 -20.17 9.61
CA GLY A 218 -12.86 -20.27 10.79
C GLY A 218 -12.16 -20.25 12.15
N ALA A 219 -10.87 -19.86 12.21
CA ALA A 219 -10.10 -19.90 13.45
C ALA A 219 -10.60 -18.88 14.50
N GLU A 220 -10.37 -19.13 15.78
CA GLU A 220 -10.83 -18.26 16.86
C GLU A 220 -10.12 -16.92 16.90
N SER A 221 -8.86 -16.87 16.46
CA SER A 221 -8.04 -15.66 16.38
C SER A 221 -6.99 -15.83 15.29
N ARG A 222 -6.40 -14.69 14.84
CA ARG A 222 -5.24 -14.72 13.95
C ARG A 222 -4.12 -15.61 14.50
N GLN A 223 -3.82 -15.50 15.78
CA GLN A 223 -2.77 -16.30 16.41
C GLN A 223 -3.09 -17.80 16.39
N ALA A 224 -4.35 -18.18 16.61
CA ALA A 224 -4.79 -19.58 16.52
C ALA A 224 -4.70 -20.09 15.07
N LEU A 225 -5.07 -19.28 14.09
CA LEU A 225 -4.92 -19.60 12.66
C LEU A 225 -3.45 -19.90 12.32
N ILE A 226 -2.55 -18.98 12.64
CA ILE A 226 -1.13 -19.12 12.29
C ILE A 226 -0.44 -20.28 13.03
N ALA A 227 -0.89 -20.62 14.24
CA ALA A 227 -0.34 -21.74 15.01
C ALA A 227 -0.88 -23.10 14.57
N SER A 228 -1.89 -23.17 13.71
CA SER A 228 -2.50 -24.39 13.19
C SER A 228 -1.83 -24.88 11.91
N GLU A 229 -2.19 -26.10 11.44
CA GLU A 229 -1.77 -26.60 10.12
C GLU A 229 -2.21 -25.65 8.96
N LYS A 230 -3.36 -24.95 9.13
CA LYS A 230 -3.85 -23.95 8.19
C LYS A 230 -2.92 -22.72 8.10
N GLY A 231 -2.09 -22.48 9.10
CA GLY A 231 -1.06 -21.44 9.07
C GLY A 231 -0.03 -21.66 7.95
N LYS A 232 0.26 -22.92 7.61
CA LYS A 232 1.12 -23.26 6.48
C LYS A 232 0.48 -22.92 5.13
N GLU A 233 -0.84 -23.05 5.02
CA GLU A 233 -1.58 -22.64 3.82
C GLU A 233 -1.54 -21.13 3.66
N VAL A 234 -1.71 -20.37 4.73
CA VAL A 234 -1.58 -18.90 4.73
C VAL A 234 -0.17 -18.50 4.32
N GLU A 235 0.86 -19.15 4.86
CA GLU A 235 2.26 -18.91 4.48
C GLU A 235 2.50 -19.23 3.00
N TYR A 236 1.93 -20.32 2.49
CA TYR A 236 2.02 -20.70 1.08
C TYR A 236 1.42 -19.62 0.16
N VAL A 237 0.25 -19.06 0.50
CA VAL A 237 -0.38 -17.98 -0.26
C VAL A 237 0.56 -16.78 -0.40
N PHE A 238 1.18 -16.33 0.69
CA PHE A 238 2.12 -15.21 0.63
C PHE A 238 3.41 -15.56 -0.11
N ASN A 239 3.94 -16.78 0.05
CA ASN A 239 5.14 -17.23 -0.66
C ASN A 239 4.91 -17.29 -2.17
N THR A 240 3.71 -17.69 -2.63
CA THR A 240 3.34 -17.65 -4.05
C THR A 240 3.37 -16.21 -4.58
N LEU A 241 2.83 -15.24 -3.85
CA LEU A 241 2.90 -13.84 -4.24
C LEU A 241 4.34 -13.30 -4.30
N PHE A 242 5.20 -13.71 -3.38
CA PHE A 242 6.62 -13.34 -3.43
C PHE A 242 7.34 -13.98 -4.61
N PHE A 243 6.95 -15.18 -5.00
CA PHE A 243 7.44 -15.82 -6.22
C PHE A 243 7.02 -15.02 -7.46
N ASP A 244 5.73 -14.67 -7.59
CA ASP A 244 5.19 -13.91 -8.72
C ASP A 244 5.86 -12.54 -8.85
N ILE A 245 6.07 -11.84 -7.70
CA ILE A 245 6.79 -10.57 -7.65
C ILE A 245 8.22 -10.74 -8.13
N ARG A 246 8.94 -11.78 -7.66
CA ARG A 246 10.33 -12.04 -8.03
C ARG A 246 10.46 -12.40 -9.51
N GLU A 247 9.55 -13.23 -10.01
CA GLU A 247 9.52 -13.59 -11.41
C GLU A 247 9.29 -12.37 -12.30
N SER A 248 8.26 -11.56 -11.98
CA SER A 248 8.00 -10.32 -12.71
C SER A 248 9.22 -9.39 -12.72
N LEU A 249 9.87 -9.21 -11.56
CA LEU A 249 11.08 -8.39 -11.44
C LEU A 249 12.27 -8.92 -12.26
N SER A 250 12.37 -10.22 -12.49
CA SER A 250 13.43 -10.81 -13.28
C SER A 250 13.38 -10.45 -14.77
N HIS A 251 12.20 -10.09 -15.26
CA HIS A 251 11.93 -9.65 -16.63
C HIS A 251 11.88 -8.13 -16.80
N LEU A 252 12.14 -7.36 -15.72
CA LEU A 252 12.10 -5.90 -15.73
C LEU A 252 13.50 -5.31 -15.60
N GLU A 253 13.77 -4.32 -16.43
CA GLU A 253 15.02 -3.59 -16.40
C GLU A 253 14.89 -2.36 -15.49
N PHE A 254 15.85 -2.20 -14.59
CA PHE A 254 15.99 -1.05 -13.70
C PHE A 254 17.30 -0.33 -14.01
N ARG A 255 17.21 0.81 -14.63
CA ARG A 255 18.38 1.62 -14.92
C ARG A 255 18.97 2.29 -13.69
N TYR A 256 18.12 2.65 -12.74
CA TYR A 256 18.48 3.37 -11.52
C TYR A 256 17.90 2.68 -10.28
N ASN A 257 18.57 2.84 -9.16
CA ASN A 257 18.07 2.53 -7.82
C ASN A 257 17.46 1.13 -7.64
N ARG A 258 18.00 0.12 -8.35
CA ARG A 258 17.56 -1.28 -8.26
C ARG A 258 17.60 -1.77 -6.81
N ASP A 259 18.68 -1.45 -6.08
CA ASP A 259 18.88 -1.88 -4.68
C ASP A 259 17.73 -1.43 -3.77
N LEU A 260 17.22 -0.20 -3.96
CA LEU A 260 16.09 0.31 -3.20
C LEU A 260 14.79 -0.43 -3.55
N SER A 261 14.55 -0.70 -4.84
CA SER A 261 13.39 -1.47 -5.30
C SER A 261 13.40 -2.89 -4.74
N ASP A 262 14.55 -3.57 -4.82
CA ASP A 262 14.73 -4.92 -4.30
C ASP A 262 14.61 -4.96 -2.77
N ASN A 263 15.13 -3.95 -2.05
CA ASN A 263 14.94 -3.86 -0.61
C ASN A 263 13.45 -3.78 -0.24
N ILE A 264 12.67 -2.95 -0.92
CA ILE A 264 11.24 -2.82 -0.62
C ILE A 264 10.49 -4.11 -0.96
N LEU A 265 10.68 -4.65 -2.16
CA LEU A 265 9.86 -5.75 -2.69
C LEU A 265 10.31 -7.12 -2.20
N LEU A 266 11.62 -7.38 -2.17
CA LEU A 266 12.16 -8.71 -1.85
C LEU A 266 12.50 -8.90 -0.37
N ARG A 267 12.54 -7.81 0.40
CA ARG A 267 12.81 -7.85 1.85
C ARG A 267 11.68 -7.23 2.66
N GLY A 268 11.22 -6.04 2.29
CA GLY A 268 10.20 -5.28 3.02
C GLY A 268 8.86 -6.00 3.10
N LEU A 269 8.35 -6.54 1.98
CA LEU A 269 7.09 -7.29 1.97
C LEU A 269 7.17 -8.58 2.79
N PRO A 270 8.18 -9.48 2.60
CA PRO A 270 8.33 -10.66 3.45
C PRO A 270 8.52 -10.34 4.93
N MET A 271 9.30 -9.30 5.26
CA MET A 271 9.50 -8.85 6.64
C MET A 271 8.17 -8.42 7.29
N MET A 272 7.36 -7.64 6.56
CA MET A 272 6.06 -7.19 7.06
C MET A 272 5.09 -8.36 7.23
N THR A 273 5.06 -9.29 6.27
CA THR A 273 4.25 -10.51 6.37
C THR A 273 4.62 -11.32 7.60
N LYS A 274 5.89 -11.60 7.79
CA LYS A 274 6.40 -12.32 8.99
C LYS A 274 6.01 -11.60 10.29
N ARG A 275 6.12 -10.28 10.31
CA ARG A 275 5.76 -9.47 11.48
C ARG A 275 4.28 -9.61 11.83
N ILE A 276 3.39 -9.56 10.85
CA ILE A 276 1.93 -9.68 11.07
C ILE A 276 1.58 -11.10 11.45
N MET A 277 2.12 -12.11 10.78
CA MET A 277 1.91 -13.51 11.12
C MET A 277 2.37 -13.84 12.56
N CYS A 278 3.56 -13.39 12.95
CA CYS A 278 4.08 -13.63 14.30
C CYS A 278 3.43 -12.76 15.39
N GLY A 279 2.64 -11.74 15.04
CA GLY A 279 2.09 -10.79 16.01
C GLY A 279 3.16 -9.94 16.72
N CYS A 280 4.32 -9.72 16.07
CA CYS A 280 5.43 -8.96 16.64
C CYS A 280 5.19 -7.44 16.51
N ASN A 281 5.69 -6.65 17.48
CA ASN A 281 5.64 -5.18 17.40
C ASN A 281 6.69 -4.63 16.41
N ALA A 282 6.67 -3.29 16.20
CA ALA A 282 7.60 -2.60 15.28
C ALA A 282 9.09 -2.90 15.50
N ASN A 283 9.46 -3.32 16.70
CA ASN A 283 10.84 -3.60 17.09
C ASN A 283 11.18 -5.12 17.03
N GLY A 284 10.36 -5.93 16.37
CA GLY A 284 10.58 -7.38 16.24
C GLY A 284 10.33 -8.17 17.53
N VAL A 285 9.85 -7.53 18.59
CA VAL A 285 9.54 -8.20 19.87
C VAL A 285 8.14 -8.82 19.74
N CYS A 286 8.09 -10.15 19.70
CA CYS A 286 6.82 -10.89 19.71
C CYS A 286 6.09 -10.66 21.05
N LYS A 287 4.80 -10.37 21.00
CA LYS A 287 3.94 -10.32 22.19
C LYS A 287 3.76 -11.75 22.72
N THR A 288 4.74 -12.29 23.39
CA THR A 288 4.53 -13.48 24.23
C THR A 288 3.55 -13.07 25.34
N LYS A 289 2.38 -13.68 25.37
CA LYS A 289 1.50 -13.59 26.54
C LYS A 289 2.30 -14.06 27.73
N LYS A 290 2.66 -13.16 28.65
CA LYS A 290 2.96 -13.55 30.01
C LYS A 290 1.70 -14.22 30.54
N LYS A 291 1.62 -15.57 30.45
CA LYS A 291 0.71 -16.33 31.27
C LYS A 291 1.09 -16.04 32.71
N ASN A 292 0.19 -15.41 33.43
CA ASN A 292 0.27 -15.20 34.85
C ASN A 292 0.62 -16.52 35.54
N ALA A 293 1.87 -16.69 35.92
CA ALA A 293 2.22 -17.55 37.01
C ALA A 293 1.94 -16.75 38.31
N LYS A 294 0.69 -16.73 38.72
CA LYS A 294 0.35 -16.52 40.13
C LYS A 294 -0.06 -17.87 40.64
N LYS A 295 0.82 -18.50 41.35
CA LYS A 295 0.52 -19.36 42.49
C LYS A 295 0.85 -18.57 43.73
#